data_2263841919bb61878d542f0e4bfe6f98
#
_entry.id   2263841919bb61878d542f0e4bfe6f98
#
_cell.length_a   1.000
_cell.length_b   1.000
_cell.length_c   1.000
_cell.angle_alpha   90.00
_cell.angle_beta   90.00
_cell.angle_gamma   90.00
#
_symmetry.space_group_name_H-M   'P 1'
#
loop_
_entity.id
_entity.type
_entity.pdbx_description
1 polymer ?
#
loop_
_entity_poly.entity_id
_entity_poly.type
_entity_poly.pdbx_seq_one_letter_code
_entity_poly.pdbx_strand_id
1 'polypeptide(L)'
;MFNTLPEPALPFELTIDRPVPIPTVRLDDPADIIYRCPGLNNVRPYPLTWYHLSGGNDDFLLCSKCHQDFVADTPYANEFVELKGQRDGMCSYAIPKAAYMLLPEAKRTRDGTALKLWVKDREVKRQCVPGDIFTPADNIKWFGPKNNAINNFIICGECMDDIVSVTPLEDKFEVREMPANGSWRCEGAHEPSRNNLLRAGSIGPGAWDGFCANMNRIQMQPLCDGKEVESTSRKWYSTSRPIHGFVCCERCYLETIKASPFDSAFVPHRLLAARGLRWGCDFSSPRMRYAFQVAVDHGSFDIWWTAMDTVVRKMLDREARPDLMMDMWGLADVQGFASWGEGCNSDFSLCGECYPAFVTPLRLEKFFRPRARGTGHRCSFCDPRTAPVRYSVYLTKLAQALDWGIWTPFYETAFWLGSARPCPRRELVDPAGRRWWGWRPNLQICEECYWTFARDTWAEPFFDYKGWATGDQKNICTLYSPLMRGKYRDACERQDVAELLAFGEERGHAYVRFYLPMVALLNEILGGGRGVGEGAFGSPGSPAFGSMGPMSPIVPMSPVSPGTSNGYTYMGWGAQGTNMSDAVAKVIHLEQEWTRFE
;
A
#
# COMPACT_ATOMS: atom_id res chain seq x y z
N MET A 1 -4.73 -5.11 51.17
CA MET A 1 -5.36 -3.81 50.88
C MET A 1 -4.76 -3.37 49.55
N PHE A 2 -5.44 -3.67 48.46
CA PHE A 2 -5.04 -3.22 47.10
C PHE A 2 -5.66 -1.83 46.91
N ASN A 3 -4.78 -0.82 46.80
CA ASN A 3 -5.19 0.52 46.39
C ASN A 3 -5.63 0.46 44.92
N THR A 4 -6.93 0.51 44.69
CA THR A 4 -7.50 0.81 43.39
C THR A 4 -7.07 2.22 42.99
N LEU A 5 -6.25 2.31 41.93
CA LEU A 5 -5.98 3.58 41.29
C LEU A 5 -7.32 4.16 40.79
N PRO A 6 -7.57 5.46 40.97
CA PRO A 6 -8.78 6.07 40.45
C PRO A 6 -8.79 5.97 38.92
N GLU A 7 -9.96 5.59 38.36
CA GLU A 7 -10.24 5.70 36.94
C GLU A 7 -9.81 7.08 36.46
N PRO A 8 -9.09 7.16 35.33
CA PRO A 8 -8.74 8.45 34.75
C PRO A 8 -10.04 9.16 34.39
N ALA A 9 -10.32 10.26 35.07
CA ALA A 9 -11.40 11.16 34.70
C ALA A 9 -11.23 11.50 33.22
N LEU A 10 -12.30 11.30 32.44
CA LEU A 10 -12.37 11.76 31.05
C LEU A 10 -11.94 13.23 31.02
N PRO A 11 -11.00 13.61 30.14
CA PRO A 11 -10.50 14.96 30.11
C PRO A 11 -11.67 15.91 29.85
N PHE A 12 -11.72 16.96 30.65
CA PHE A 12 -12.55 18.14 30.49
C PHE A 12 -12.77 18.48 29.02
N GLU A 13 -13.99 18.90 28.68
CA GLU A 13 -14.30 19.61 27.44
C GLU A 13 -13.41 20.87 27.33
N LEU A 14 -12.19 20.67 26.90
CA LEU A 14 -11.44 21.75 26.28
C LEU A 14 -12.14 22.00 24.93
N THR A 15 -12.77 23.13 24.81
CA THR A 15 -13.10 23.74 23.52
C THR A 15 -11.78 24.00 22.78
N ILE A 16 -11.19 22.93 22.30
CA ILE A 16 -10.13 23.01 21.30
C ILE A 16 -10.82 23.64 20.11
N ASP A 17 -10.24 24.69 19.55
CA ASP A 17 -10.54 25.16 18.22
C ASP A 17 -10.40 23.97 17.25
N ARG A 18 -11.44 23.14 17.22
CA ARG A 18 -11.54 22.13 16.18
C ARG A 18 -11.53 22.91 14.88
N PRO A 19 -10.65 22.56 13.94
CA PRO A 19 -10.74 23.18 12.64
C PRO A 19 -12.19 23.12 12.20
N VAL A 20 -12.70 24.25 11.73
CA VAL A 20 -14.08 24.42 11.26
C VAL A 20 -14.48 23.16 10.49
N PRO A 21 -15.67 22.57 10.75
CA PRO A 21 -16.07 21.33 10.09
C PRO A 21 -15.91 21.51 8.58
N ILE A 22 -15.14 20.62 7.98
CA ILE A 22 -14.87 20.67 6.54
C ILE A 22 -16.20 20.45 5.84
N PRO A 23 -16.62 21.33 4.93
CA PRO A 23 -17.86 21.12 4.22
C PRO A 23 -17.81 19.82 3.44
N THR A 24 -18.87 19.04 3.53
CA THR A 24 -19.00 17.79 2.77
C THR A 24 -19.16 18.14 1.30
N VAL A 25 -18.10 17.94 0.50
CA VAL A 25 -18.14 18.07 -0.94
C VAL A 25 -18.54 16.74 -1.52
N ARG A 26 -19.75 16.67 -2.04
CA ARG A 26 -20.22 15.49 -2.76
C ARG A 26 -19.61 15.44 -4.15
N LEU A 27 -19.29 14.24 -4.59
CA LEU A 27 -19.02 13.96 -5.98
C LEU A 27 -20.37 14.05 -6.71
N ASP A 28 -20.48 14.95 -7.68
CA ASP A 28 -21.70 15.08 -8.46
C ASP A 28 -21.91 13.82 -9.27
N ASP A 29 -23.11 13.52 -9.58
CA ASP A 29 -23.66 12.36 -10.26
C ASP A 29 -22.79 11.07 -10.23
N PRO A 30 -23.19 10.04 -9.47
CA PRO A 30 -22.48 8.75 -9.40
C PRO A 30 -22.20 8.15 -10.79
N ALA A 31 -23.01 8.47 -11.81
CA ALA A 31 -22.81 7.99 -13.17
C ALA A 31 -21.52 8.49 -13.82
N ASP A 32 -20.97 9.61 -13.35
CA ASP A 32 -19.73 10.18 -13.90
C ASP A 32 -18.46 9.65 -13.22
N ILE A 33 -18.58 8.89 -12.14
CA ILE A 33 -17.47 8.43 -11.32
C ILE A 33 -17.39 6.91 -11.34
N ILE A 34 -16.19 6.39 -11.54
CA ILE A 34 -15.92 4.96 -11.56
C ILE A 34 -15.56 4.50 -10.14
N TYR A 35 -16.46 3.76 -9.51
CA TYR A 35 -16.25 3.15 -8.20
C TYR A 35 -15.53 1.81 -8.29
N ARG A 36 -14.86 1.44 -7.21
CA ARG A 36 -14.30 0.10 -7.04
C ARG A 36 -14.68 -0.50 -5.70
N CYS A 37 -15.06 -1.78 -5.73
CA CYS A 37 -15.09 -2.60 -4.53
C CYS A 37 -13.66 -2.76 -3.97
N PRO A 38 -13.44 -2.77 -2.63
CA PRO A 38 -12.13 -3.03 -2.03
C PRO A 38 -11.52 -4.38 -2.45
N GLY A 39 -12.34 -5.37 -2.80
CA GLY A 39 -11.86 -6.69 -3.22
C GLY A 39 -11.34 -7.54 -2.06
N LEU A 40 -10.68 -8.66 -2.41
CA LEU A 40 -10.12 -9.61 -1.45
C LEU A 40 -8.71 -9.23 -0.96
N ASN A 41 -8.00 -8.39 -1.70
CA ASN A 41 -6.59 -8.10 -1.42
C ASN A 41 -6.38 -6.74 -0.77
N ASN A 42 -7.43 -5.98 -0.56
CA ASN A 42 -7.37 -4.62 -0.05
C ASN A 42 -8.04 -4.55 1.32
N VAL A 43 -7.29 -4.93 2.34
CA VAL A 43 -7.60 -4.46 3.69
C VAL A 43 -7.45 -2.94 3.65
N ARG A 44 -8.54 -2.22 3.80
CA ARG A 44 -8.52 -0.76 3.72
C ARG A 44 -8.65 -0.18 5.11
N PRO A 45 -7.65 0.55 5.58
CA PRO A 45 -7.65 1.16 6.89
C PRO A 45 -8.45 2.48 6.91
N TYR A 46 -9.61 2.51 6.27
CA TYR A 46 -10.53 3.64 6.36
C TYR A 46 -11.93 3.18 6.69
N PRO A 47 -12.73 4.00 7.36
CA PRO A 47 -14.07 3.61 7.77
C PRO A 47 -14.97 3.47 6.53
N LEU A 48 -15.12 2.23 6.07
CA LEU A 48 -16.19 1.85 5.15
C LEU A 48 -17.44 1.54 5.95
N THR A 49 -18.60 1.79 5.37
CA THR A 49 -19.81 1.14 5.83
C THR A 49 -19.78 -0.30 5.36
N TRP A 50 -19.74 -1.19 6.33
CA TRP A 50 -19.74 -2.62 6.12
C TRP A 50 -21.08 -3.21 6.51
N TYR A 51 -21.46 -4.26 5.82
CA TYR A 51 -22.65 -5.04 6.12
C TYR A 51 -22.25 -6.48 6.39
N HIS A 52 -22.84 -7.10 7.38
CA HIS A 52 -22.69 -8.52 7.66
C HIS A 52 -24.02 -9.24 7.65
N LEU A 53 -23.99 -10.55 7.45
CA LEU A 53 -25.20 -11.38 7.48
C LEU A 53 -25.68 -11.52 8.93
N SER A 54 -26.95 -11.23 9.19
CA SER A 54 -27.57 -11.38 10.52
C SER A 54 -27.46 -12.82 11.03
N GLY A 55 -26.87 -12.99 12.22
CA GLY A 55 -26.67 -14.32 12.82
C GLY A 55 -25.50 -15.12 12.22
N GLY A 56 -24.71 -14.50 11.37
CA GLY A 56 -23.43 -15.01 10.84
C GLY A 56 -22.24 -14.36 11.53
N ASN A 57 -21.05 -14.83 11.16
CA ASN A 57 -19.80 -14.25 11.63
C ASN A 57 -19.59 -12.83 11.07
N ASP A 58 -19.05 -11.96 11.88
CA ASP A 58 -18.62 -10.62 11.50
C ASP A 58 -17.47 -10.60 10.45
N ASP A 59 -16.94 -11.76 10.06
CA ASP A 59 -15.87 -11.86 9.06
C ASP A 59 -16.39 -11.94 7.61
N PHE A 60 -17.70 -12.22 7.40
CA PHE A 60 -18.30 -12.13 6.09
C PHE A 60 -18.83 -10.72 5.85
N LEU A 61 -17.98 -9.86 5.31
CA LEU A 61 -18.27 -8.45 5.11
C LEU A 61 -18.58 -8.12 3.66
N LEU A 62 -19.66 -7.36 3.45
CA LEU A 62 -19.91 -6.67 2.19
C LEU A 62 -19.63 -5.18 2.35
N CYS A 63 -18.90 -4.59 1.41
CA CYS A 63 -18.75 -3.13 1.37
C CYS A 63 -20.08 -2.46 0.95
N SER A 64 -20.25 -1.20 1.32
CA SER A 64 -21.44 -0.40 0.96
C SER A 64 -21.77 -0.42 -0.52
N LYS A 65 -20.74 -0.38 -1.38
CA LYS A 65 -20.94 -0.48 -2.83
C LYS A 65 -21.55 -1.81 -3.24
N CYS A 66 -20.96 -2.93 -2.85
CA CYS A 66 -21.48 -4.25 -3.22
C CYS A 66 -22.84 -4.52 -2.59
N HIS A 67 -23.10 -4.02 -1.39
CA HIS A 67 -24.41 -4.08 -0.77
C HIS A 67 -25.45 -3.33 -1.64
N GLN A 68 -25.16 -2.09 -2.02
CA GLN A 68 -26.06 -1.28 -2.84
C GLN A 68 -26.28 -1.88 -4.24
N ASP A 69 -25.22 -2.34 -4.90
CA ASP A 69 -25.30 -2.84 -6.27
C ASP A 69 -26.01 -4.21 -6.38
N PHE A 70 -25.87 -5.07 -5.36
CA PHE A 70 -26.24 -6.48 -5.49
C PHE A 70 -27.19 -6.99 -4.43
N VAL A 71 -27.37 -6.29 -3.29
CA VAL A 71 -28.15 -6.78 -2.16
C VAL A 71 -29.34 -5.88 -1.84
N ALA A 72 -29.19 -4.57 -1.86
CA ALA A 72 -30.20 -3.61 -1.39
C ALA A 72 -31.59 -3.79 -1.99
N ASP A 73 -31.68 -4.13 -3.29
CA ASP A 73 -32.93 -4.36 -4.01
C ASP A 73 -33.39 -5.83 -4.01
N THR A 74 -32.83 -6.64 -3.10
CA THR A 74 -33.17 -8.06 -3.00
C THR A 74 -34.03 -8.36 -1.78
N PRO A 75 -34.75 -9.51 -1.77
CA PRO A 75 -35.49 -9.95 -0.58
C PRO A 75 -34.62 -10.16 0.67
N TYR A 76 -33.30 -10.23 0.51
CA TYR A 76 -32.33 -10.44 1.62
C TYR A 76 -31.74 -9.16 2.17
N ALA A 77 -32.10 -8.00 1.65
CA ALA A 77 -31.55 -6.74 2.15
C ALA A 77 -31.66 -6.63 3.68
N ASN A 78 -32.77 -7.09 4.23
CA ASN A 78 -33.04 -7.08 5.67
C ASN A 78 -32.24 -8.12 6.47
N GLU A 79 -31.55 -9.04 5.81
CA GLU A 79 -30.70 -10.03 6.48
C GLU A 79 -29.26 -9.51 6.65
N PHE A 80 -28.92 -8.43 5.96
CA PHE A 80 -27.64 -7.78 6.09
C PHE A 80 -27.76 -6.56 7.03
N VAL A 81 -27.00 -6.59 8.08
CA VAL A 81 -27.00 -5.56 9.12
C VAL A 81 -25.77 -4.69 8.98
N GLU A 82 -25.95 -3.39 9.06
CA GLU A 82 -24.86 -2.43 9.05
C GLU A 82 -23.99 -2.58 10.29
N LEU A 83 -22.69 -2.76 10.11
CA LEU A 83 -21.71 -2.75 11.19
C LEU A 83 -21.38 -1.30 11.56
N LYS A 84 -21.61 -0.96 12.81
CA LYS A 84 -21.25 0.34 13.38
C LYS A 84 -19.78 0.34 13.77
N GLY A 85 -19.05 1.36 13.34
CA GLY A 85 -17.67 1.59 13.72
C GLY A 85 -16.68 1.45 12.59
N GLN A 86 -15.43 1.78 12.89
CA GLN A 86 -14.32 1.64 11.94
C GLN A 86 -13.79 0.20 12.02
N ARG A 87 -13.75 -0.47 10.88
CA ARG A 87 -13.20 -1.82 10.80
C ARG A 87 -12.47 -1.99 9.48
N ASP A 88 -11.28 -2.58 9.57
CA ASP A 88 -10.58 -3.07 8.39
C ASP A 88 -11.28 -4.34 7.90
N GLY A 89 -11.39 -4.50 6.59
CA GLY A 89 -12.05 -5.67 6.06
C GLY A 89 -11.82 -5.87 4.56
N MET A 90 -12.09 -7.08 4.12
CA MET A 90 -12.17 -7.46 2.72
C MET A 90 -13.63 -7.65 2.34
N CYS A 91 -13.99 -7.27 1.09
CA CYS A 91 -15.35 -7.49 0.64
C CYS A 91 -15.53 -8.97 0.25
N SER A 92 -16.29 -9.72 1.02
CA SER A 92 -16.55 -11.14 0.77
C SER A 92 -17.32 -11.39 -0.55
N TYR A 93 -18.00 -10.36 -1.09
CA TYR A 93 -18.59 -10.45 -2.43
C TYR A 93 -17.54 -10.61 -3.54
N ALA A 94 -16.30 -10.20 -3.31
CA ALA A 94 -15.21 -10.44 -4.24
C ALA A 94 -14.75 -11.92 -4.28
N ILE A 95 -15.23 -12.77 -3.36
CA ILE A 95 -15.03 -14.22 -3.42
C ILE A 95 -15.89 -14.78 -4.56
N PRO A 96 -15.30 -15.46 -5.56
CA PRO A 96 -16.04 -15.92 -6.74
C PRO A 96 -17.27 -16.75 -6.42
N LYS A 97 -17.20 -17.62 -5.42
CA LYS A 97 -18.36 -18.43 -4.99
C LYS A 97 -19.51 -17.58 -4.48
N ALA A 98 -19.24 -16.55 -3.70
CA ALA A 98 -20.25 -15.60 -3.27
C ALA A 98 -20.81 -14.80 -4.44
N ALA A 99 -19.92 -14.22 -5.27
CA ALA A 99 -20.29 -13.31 -6.34
C ALA A 99 -21.03 -13.96 -7.49
N TYR A 100 -20.57 -15.14 -7.94
CA TYR A 100 -21.06 -15.76 -9.17
C TYR A 100 -22.04 -16.91 -8.94
N MET A 101 -22.14 -17.41 -7.70
CA MET A 101 -22.98 -18.57 -7.41
C MET A 101 -24.00 -18.28 -6.30
N LEU A 102 -23.57 -18.02 -5.07
CA LEU A 102 -24.46 -18.00 -3.91
C LEU A 102 -25.41 -16.80 -3.89
N LEU A 103 -24.93 -15.59 -4.12
CA LEU A 103 -25.77 -14.40 -4.13
C LEU A 103 -26.72 -14.36 -5.34
N PRO A 104 -26.29 -14.67 -6.58
CA PRO A 104 -27.22 -14.81 -7.70
C PRO A 104 -28.26 -15.90 -7.49
N GLU A 105 -27.87 -17.05 -6.94
CA GLU A 105 -28.80 -18.13 -6.64
C GLU A 105 -29.82 -17.73 -5.57
N ALA A 106 -29.36 -17.14 -4.48
CA ALA A 106 -30.21 -16.59 -3.45
C ALA A 106 -31.22 -15.59 -4.05
N LYS A 107 -30.76 -14.66 -4.88
CA LYS A 107 -31.63 -13.69 -5.57
C LYS A 107 -32.70 -14.39 -6.45
N ARG A 108 -32.28 -15.40 -7.20
CA ARG A 108 -33.17 -16.16 -8.12
C ARG A 108 -34.22 -16.98 -7.37
N THR A 109 -33.80 -17.71 -6.34
CA THR A 109 -34.66 -18.62 -5.56
C THR A 109 -35.44 -17.93 -4.46
N ARG A 110 -35.07 -16.74 -4.07
CA ARG A 110 -35.52 -16.05 -2.87
C ARG A 110 -35.25 -16.86 -1.59
N ASP A 111 -34.17 -17.66 -1.60
CA ASP A 111 -33.72 -18.49 -0.48
C ASP A 111 -32.23 -18.28 -0.21
N GLY A 112 -31.87 -17.70 0.91
CA GLY A 112 -30.49 -17.45 1.35
C GLY A 112 -29.85 -18.58 2.14
N THR A 113 -30.52 -19.74 2.27
CA THR A 113 -30.05 -20.85 3.11
C THR A 113 -28.66 -21.34 2.70
N ALA A 114 -28.39 -21.52 1.42
CA ALA A 114 -27.09 -21.97 0.93
C ALA A 114 -25.98 -20.96 1.24
N LEU A 115 -26.27 -19.65 1.08
CA LEU A 115 -25.35 -18.58 1.45
C LEU A 115 -25.03 -18.60 2.94
N LYS A 116 -26.05 -18.71 3.79
CA LYS A 116 -25.87 -18.74 5.26
C LYS A 116 -25.06 -19.95 5.71
N LEU A 117 -25.33 -21.13 5.14
CA LEU A 117 -24.56 -22.35 5.44
C LEU A 117 -23.09 -22.21 5.04
N TRP A 118 -22.84 -21.61 3.89
CA TRP A 118 -21.47 -21.38 3.42
C TRP A 118 -20.74 -20.35 4.31
N VAL A 119 -21.39 -19.24 4.69
CA VAL A 119 -20.82 -18.26 5.63
C VAL A 119 -20.46 -18.96 6.94
N LYS A 120 -21.39 -19.75 7.52
CA LYS A 120 -21.16 -20.48 8.77
C LYS A 120 -19.99 -21.50 8.65
N ASP A 121 -19.84 -22.15 7.51
CA ASP A 121 -18.69 -23.03 7.24
C ASP A 121 -17.37 -22.26 7.25
N ARG A 122 -17.37 -20.99 6.80
CA ARG A 122 -16.19 -20.13 6.84
C ARG A 122 -15.77 -19.67 8.24
N GLU A 123 -16.69 -19.66 9.21
CA GLU A 123 -16.39 -19.32 10.60
C GLU A 123 -15.36 -20.25 11.25
N VAL A 124 -15.32 -21.51 10.80
CA VAL A 124 -14.45 -22.55 11.38
C VAL A 124 -13.21 -22.83 10.51
N LYS A 125 -13.11 -22.22 9.34
CA LYS A 125 -11.99 -22.41 8.42
C LYS A 125 -11.01 -21.24 8.46
N ARG A 126 -9.71 -21.55 8.43
CA ARG A 126 -8.69 -20.52 8.31
C ARG A 126 -8.79 -19.86 6.93
N GLN A 127 -9.01 -18.56 6.90
CA GLN A 127 -9.04 -17.80 5.66
C GLN A 127 -7.69 -17.82 4.95
N CYS A 128 -7.71 -18.08 3.64
CA CYS A 128 -6.51 -18.05 2.82
C CYS A 128 -6.21 -16.60 2.38
N VAL A 129 -5.17 -16.02 2.94
CA VAL A 129 -4.74 -14.64 2.65
C VAL A 129 -3.53 -14.65 1.71
N PRO A 130 -3.42 -13.72 0.74
CA PRO A 130 -2.25 -13.58 -0.10
C PRO A 130 -0.97 -13.42 0.72
N GLY A 131 0.03 -14.25 0.43
CA GLY A 131 1.32 -14.21 1.14
C GLY A 131 1.41 -15.14 2.34
N ASP A 132 0.33 -15.76 2.79
CA ASP A 132 0.36 -16.76 3.86
C ASP A 132 1.27 -17.92 3.48
N ILE A 133 2.02 -18.34 4.50
CA ILE A 133 2.84 -19.56 4.45
C ILE A 133 2.18 -20.59 5.34
N PHE A 134 1.89 -21.75 4.78
CA PHE A 134 1.28 -22.87 5.48
C PHE A 134 2.32 -23.96 5.72
N THR A 135 2.20 -24.61 6.84
CA THR A 135 3.04 -25.73 7.27
C THR A 135 2.20 -27.00 7.48
N PRO A 136 2.77 -28.18 7.66
CA PRO A 136 2.00 -29.38 7.98
C PRO A 136 1.14 -29.26 9.24
N ALA A 137 1.54 -28.43 10.21
CA ALA A 137 0.78 -28.16 11.43
C ALA A 137 -0.56 -27.48 11.19
N ASP A 138 -0.72 -26.78 10.07
CA ASP A 138 -1.96 -26.10 9.70
C ASP A 138 -3.04 -27.09 9.19
N ASN A 139 -2.68 -28.35 8.95
CA ASN A 139 -3.58 -29.43 8.49
C ASN A 139 -4.46 -29.03 7.29
N ILE A 140 -3.88 -28.34 6.32
CA ILE A 140 -4.58 -27.88 5.11
C ILE A 140 -4.66 -28.99 4.08
N LYS A 141 -5.87 -29.22 3.54
CA LYS A 141 -6.06 -30.07 2.36
C LYS A 141 -5.61 -29.34 1.11
N TRP A 142 -4.73 -29.97 0.33
CA TRP A 142 -4.16 -29.37 -0.88
C TRP A 142 -4.69 -30.05 -2.14
N PHE A 143 -4.80 -29.26 -3.20
CA PHE A 143 -5.19 -29.70 -4.52
C PHE A 143 -4.18 -29.21 -5.55
N GLY A 144 -4.00 -29.97 -6.61
CA GLY A 144 -3.17 -29.56 -7.74
C GLY A 144 -3.74 -30.06 -9.05
N PRO A 145 -3.28 -29.52 -10.18
CA PRO A 145 -3.68 -29.99 -11.50
C PRO A 145 -3.40 -31.47 -11.69
N LYS A 146 -4.36 -32.21 -12.24
CA LYS A 146 -4.14 -33.64 -12.60
C LYS A 146 -2.89 -33.80 -13.47
N ASN A 147 -2.19 -34.90 -13.27
CA ASN A 147 -0.98 -35.24 -14.02
C ASN A 147 0.13 -34.19 -13.92
N ASN A 148 0.16 -33.36 -12.88
CA ASN A 148 1.14 -32.27 -12.75
C ASN A 148 1.19 -31.32 -13.96
N ALA A 149 0.04 -31.07 -14.60
CA ALA A 149 -0.03 -30.25 -15.81
C ALA A 149 0.58 -28.85 -15.63
N ILE A 150 0.66 -28.35 -14.38
CA ILE A 150 1.36 -27.13 -14.01
C ILE A 150 2.31 -27.46 -12.85
N ASN A 151 3.60 -27.24 -13.04
CA ASN A 151 4.61 -27.54 -12.03
C ASN A 151 4.41 -26.68 -10.77
N ASN A 152 4.52 -27.31 -9.58
CA ASN A 152 4.43 -26.64 -8.29
C ASN A 152 3.18 -25.77 -8.06
N PHE A 153 2.11 -25.99 -8.83
CA PHE A 153 0.85 -25.27 -8.67
C PHE A 153 -0.03 -26.02 -7.67
N ILE A 154 -0.26 -25.42 -6.53
CA ILE A 154 -1.11 -25.99 -5.47
C ILE A 154 -2.12 -24.95 -4.97
N ILE A 155 -3.30 -25.44 -4.63
CA ILE A 155 -4.41 -24.62 -4.12
C ILE A 155 -4.90 -25.25 -2.82
N CYS A 156 -5.12 -24.46 -1.78
CA CYS A 156 -5.74 -24.93 -0.54
C CYS A 156 -7.21 -25.30 -0.72
N GLY A 157 -7.75 -26.10 0.20
CA GLY A 157 -9.16 -26.54 0.12
C GLY A 157 -10.17 -25.40 0.08
N GLU A 158 -9.88 -24.29 0.75
CA GLU A 158 -10.70 -23.09 0.74
C GLU A 158 -10.73 -22.44 -0.65
N CYS A 159 -9.56 -22.20 -1.24
CA CYS A 159 -9.50 -21.64 -2.59
C CYS A 159 -10.05 -22.63 -3.65
N MET A 160 -9.93 -23.94 -3.41
CA MET A 160 -10.59 -24.95 -4.27
C MET A 160 -12.11 -24.77 -4.24
N ASP A 161 -12.70 -24.61 -3.06
CA ASP A 161 -14.13 -24.39 -2.89
C ASP A 161 -14.57 -22.99 -3.39
N ASP A 162 -13.81 -21.94 -3.11
CA ASP A 162 -14.19 -20.55 -3.39
C ASP A 162 -14.00 -20.12 -4.85
N ILE A 163 -13.02 -20.72 -5.54
CA ILE A 163 -12.57 -20.24 -6.84
C ILE A 163 -12.76 -21.31 -7.91
N VAL A 164 -12.29 -22.54 -7.65
CA VAL A 164 -12.27 -23.59 -8.67
C VAL A 164 -13.64 -24.21 -8.84
N SER A 165 -14.37 -24.49 -7.75
CA SER A 165 -15.69 -25.15 -7.77
C SER A 165 -16.76 -24.36 -8.53
N VAL A 166 -16.56 -23.05 -8.69
CA VAL A 166 -17.47 -22.19 -9.47
C VAL A 166 -17.13 -22.15 -10.96
N THR A 167 -16.12 -22.90 -11.37
CA THR A 167 -15.69 -23.01 -12.76
C THR A 167 -15.88 -24.44 -13.28
N PRO A 168 -16.05 -24.63 -14.60
CA PRO A 168 -16.12 -25.95 -15.19
C PRO A 168 -14.75 -26.68 -15.23
N LEU A 169 -13.77 -26.20 -14.44
CA LEU A 169 -12.41 -26.74 -14.36
C LEU A 169 -12.19 -27.57 -13.08
N GLU A 170 -13.20 -27.74 -12.22
CA GLU A 170 -13.07 -28.45 -10.95
C GLU A 170 -12.54 -29.88 -11.15
N ASP A 171 -13.02 -30.58 -12.18
CA ASP A 171 -12.61 -31.94 -12.53
C ASP A 171 -11.15 -32.06 -13.00
N LYS A 172 -10.47 -30.94 -13.26
CA LYS A 172 -9.06 -30.89 -13.66
C LYS A 172 -8.10 -30.96 -12.47
N PHE A 173 -8.61 -30.86 -11.24
CA PHE A 173 -7.82 -30.89 -10.03
C PHE A 173 -7.95 -32.21 -9.28
N GLU A 174 -6.95 -32.57 -8.55
CA GLU A 174 -6.90 -33.74 -7.67
C GLU A 174 -6.26 -33.40 -6.34
N VAL A 175 -6.56 -34.20 -5.30
CA VAL A 175 -5.95 -34.04 -3.98
C VAL A 175 -4.45 -34.31 -4.08
N ARG A 176 -3.65 -33.48 -3.40
CA ARG A 176 -2.19 -33.61 -3.31
C ARG A 176 -1.79 -33.93 -1.89
N GLU A 177 -1.01 -34.99 -1.74
CA GLU A 177 -0.30 -35.26 -0.50
C GLU A 177 0.95 -34.38 -0.46
N MET A 178 1.10 -33.65 0.63
CA MET A 178 2.22 -32.74 0.81
C MET A 178 3.28 -33.39 1.69
N PRO A 179 4.58 -33.13 1.44
CA PRO A 179 5.65 -33.64 2.29
C PRO A 179 5.46 -33.27 3.77
N ALA A 180 5.87 -34.16 4.68
CA ALA A 180 5.75 -33.90 6.12
C ALA A 180 6.62 -32.74 6.62
N ASN A 181 7.60 -32.33 5.84
CA ASN A 181 8.50 -31.21 6.12
C ASN A 181 8.41 -30.21 4.98
N GLY A 182 8.13 -28.96 5.30
CA GLY A 182 8.10 -27.90 4.29
C GLY A 182 7.13 -26.80 4.62
N SER A 183 7.11 -25.80 3.75
CA SER A 183 6.15 -24.70 3.79
C SER A 183 5.65 -24.39 2.39
N TRP A 184 4.39 -24.05 2.27
CA TRP A 184 3.72 -23.88 0.99
C TRP A 184 2.91 -22.59 0.96
N ARG A 185 2.72 -22.07 -0.24
CA ARG A 185 1.83 -20.94 -0.52
C ARG A 185 0.72 -21.39 -1.46
N CYS A 186 -0.45 -20.86 -1.24
CA CYS A 186 -1.60 -21.15 -2.07
C CYS A 186 -1.61 -20.27 -3.33
N GLU A 187 -1.59 -20.90 -4.51
CA GLU A 187 -1.70 -20.18 -5.80
C GLU A 187 -3.09 -19.57 -6.01
N GLY A 188 -4.12 -20.10 -5.37
CA GLY A 188 -5.46 -19.50 -5.41
C GLY A 188 -5.54 -18.11 -4.76
N ALA A 189 -4.69 -17.86 -3.74
CA ALA A 189 -4.58 -16.54 -3.13
C ALA A 189 -3.74 -15.57 -3.98
N HIS A 190 -2.87 -16.08 -4.86
CA HIS A 190 -2.06 -15.25 -5.73
C HIS A 190 -2.90 -14.65 -6.87
N GLU A 191 -3.04 -13.34 -6.88
CA GLU A 191 -3.97 -12.64 -7.80
C GLU A 191 -3.77 -12.99 -9.28
N PRO A 192 -2.54 -13.00 -9.85
CA PRO A 192 -2.34 -13.40 -11.24
C PRO A 192 -2.80 -14.84 -11.53
N SER A 193 -2.50 -15.78 -10.64
CA SER A 193 -2.91 -17.18 -10.81
C SER A 193 -4.42 -17.32 -10.76
N ARG A 194 -5.07 -16.67 -9.79
CA ARG A 194 -6.53 -16.63 -9.64
C ARG A 194 -7.22 -16.03 -10.87
N ASN A 195 -6.75 -14.87 -11.34
CA ASN A 195 -7.35 -14.19 -12.49
C ASN A 195 -7.23 -15.02 -13.78
N ASN A 196 -6.08 -15.66 -14.01
CA ASN A 196 -5.88 -16.57 -15.13
C ASN A 196 -6.81 -17.80 -15.04
N LEU A 197 -6.99 -18.37 -13.84
CA LEU A 197 -7.89 -19.50 -13.61
C LEU A 197 -9.37 -19.13 -13.86
N LEU A 198 -9.81 -18.00 -13.30
CA LEU A 198 -11.17 -17.50 -13.51
C LEU A 198 -11.45 -17.17 -14.98
N ARG A 199 -10.47 -16.59 -15.67
CA ARG A 199 -10.57 -16.32 -17.11
C ARG A 199 -10.71 -17.62 -17.92
N ALA A 200 -9.87 -18.62 -17.63
CA ALA A 200 -9.98 -19.93 -18.27
C ALA A 200 -11.34 -20.59 -17.98
N GLY A 201 -11.80 -20.52 -16.73
CA GLY A 201 -13.10 -21.01 -16.31
C GLY A 201 -14.27 -20.34 -17.05
N SER A 202 -14.19 -19.04 -17.29
CA SER A 202 -15.22 -18.30 -18.04
C SER A 202 -15.30 -18.68 -19.54
N ILE A 203 -14.18 -19.14 -20.10
CA ILE A 203 -14.12 -19.63 -21.49
C ILE A 203 -14.67 -21.08 -21.56
N GLY A 204 -14.44 -21.85 -20.52
CA GLY A 204 -14.93 -23.24 -20.41
C GLY A 204 -13.82 -24.29 -20.45
N PRO A 205 -14.18 -25.59 -20.42
CA PRO A 205 -13.21 -26.69 -20.27
C PRO A 205 -12.12 -26.74 -21.34
N GLY A 206 -12.41 -26.26 -22.54
CA GLY A 206 -11.46 -26.22 -23.68
C GLY A 206 -10.30 -25.22 -23.44
N ALA A 207 -10.41 -24.33 -22.48
CA ALA A 207 -9.33 -23.37 -22.14
C ALA A 207 -8.26 -23.96 -21.20
N TRP A 208 -8.43 -25.17 -20.71
CA TRP A 208 -7.54 -25.79 -19.73
C TRP A 208 -6.07 -25.87 -20.19
N ASP A 209 -5.84 -26.40 -21.39
CA ASP A 209 -4.47 -26.54 -21.92
C ASP A 209 -3.79 -25.18 -22.10
N GLY A 210 -4.56 -24.18 -22.54
CA GLY A 210 -4.10 -22.81 -22.65
C GLY A 210 -3.73 -22.20 -21.28
N PHE A 211 -4.53 -22.47 -20.26
CA PHE A 211 -4.26 -22.06 -18.88
C PHE A 211 -2.98 -22.72 -18.36
N CYS A 212 -2.84 -24.04 -18.51
CA CYS A 212 -1.63 -24.76 -18.09
C CYS A 212 -0.38 -24.22 -18.79
N ALA A 213 -0.44 -24.06 -20.10
CA ALA A 213 0.66 -23.51 -20.88
C ALA A 213 1.02 -22.09 -20.41
N ASN A 214 0.03 -21.24 -20.10
CA ASN A 214 0.24 -19.89 -19.61
C ASN A 214 0.90 -19.88 -18.24
N MET A 215 0.42 -20.67 -17.29
CA MET A 215 0.99 -20.74 -15.94
C MET A 215 2.42 -21.28 -15.96
N ASN A 216 2.70 -22.33 -16.71
CA ASN A 216 4.05 -22.84 -16.89
C ASN A 216 4.99 -21.78 -17.51
N ARG A 217 4.51 -21.01 -18.49
CA ARG A 217 5.29 -19.89 -19.07
C ARG A 217 5.56 -18.78 -18.04
N ILE A 218 4.56 -18.44 -17.22
CA ILE A 218 4.72 -17.45 -16.14
C ILE A 218 5.86 -17.88 -15.20
N GLN A 219 5.88 -19.15 -14.79
CA GLN A 219 6.91 -19.67 -13.89
C GLN A 219 8.33 -19.64 -14.50
N MET A 220 8.44 -19.76 -15.82
CA MET A 220 9.71 -19.67 -16.53
C MET A 220 10.24 -18.22 -16.71
N GLN A 221 9.37 -17.23 -16.52
CA GLN A 221 9.77 -15.84 -16.71
C GLN A 221 10.38 -15.25 -15.44
N PRO A 222 11.49 -14.50 -15.54
CA PRO A 222 12.01 -13.75 -14.41
C PRO A 222 10.99 -12.71 -13.93
N LEU A 223 10.99 -12.45 -12.63
CA LEU A 223 10.14 -11.39 -12.05
C LEU A 223 10.44 -10.05 -12.73
N CYS A 224 9.39 -9.27 -12.94
CA CYS A 224 9.53 -7.94 -13.49
C CYS A 224 9.79 -6.93 -12.36
N ASP A 225 10.99 -6.40 -12.30
CA ASP A 225 11.40 -5.34 -11.37
C ASP A 225 11.39 -3.95 -11.99
N GLY A 226 10.93 -3.84 -13.26
CA GLY A 226 10.86 -2.58 -14.00
C GLY A 226 12.20 -2.06 -14.52
N LYS A 227 13.32 -2.67 -14.11
CA LYS A 227 14.63 -2.22 -14.57
C LYS A 227 14.83 -2.49 -16.05
N GLU A 228 15.65 -1.64 -16.64
CA GLU A 228 16.08 -1.84 -18.01
C GLU A 228 16.95 -3.10 -18.15
N VAL A 229 16.58 -3.93 -19.11
CA VAL A 229 17.32 -5.13 -19.51
C VAL A 229 17.63 -5.10 -20.99
N GLU A 230 18.57 -5.92 -21.44
CA GLU A 230 18.82 -6.05 -22.87
C GLU A 230 17.55 -6.49 -23.59
N SER A 231 17.18 -5.79 -24.66
CA SER A 231 15.91 -5.99 -25.37
C SER A 231 15.73 -7.41 -25.90
N THR A 232 16.84 -8.11 -26.19
CA THR A 232 16.88 -9.50 -26.66
C THR A 232 16.67 -10.53 -25.56
N SER A 233 16.74 -10.13 -24.28
CA SER A 233 16.68 -11.05 -23.13
C SER A 233 15.27 -11.55 -22.78
N ARG A 234 14.24 -10.87 -23.31
CA ARG A 234 12.82 -11.16 -23.03
C ARG A 234 11.97 -10.98 -24.28
N LYS A 235 10.79 -11.60 -24.28
CA LYS A 235 9.74 -11.23 -25.23
C LYS A 235 9.00 -10.00 -24.74
N TRP A 236 8.63 -9.16 -25.68
CA TRP A 236 7.96 -7.90 -25.42
C TRP A 236 6.63 -7.83 -26.15
N TYR A 237 5.71 -7.08 -25.59
CA TYR A 237 4.37 -6.84 -26.11
C TYR A 237 4.13 -5.33 -26.21
N SER A 238 3.34 -4.93 -27.17
CA SER A 238 2.85 -3.57 -27.37
C SER A 238 1.36 -3.59 -27.64
N THR A 239 0.72 -2.44 -27.61
CA THR A 239 -0.70 -2.34 -27.95
C THR A 239 -0.94 -2.50 -29.44
N SER A 240 -2.04 -3.14 -29.84
CA SER A 240 -2.47 -3.29 -31.25
C SER A 240 -2.74 -1.92 -31.90
N ARG A 241 -3.34 -0.99 -31.15
CA ARG A 241 -3.38 0.45 -31.45
C ARG A 241 -2.11 1.06 -30.82
N PRO A 242 -1.10 1.46 -31.64
CA PRO A 242 0.21 1.80 -31.10
C PRO A 242 0.19 2.97 -30.12
N ILE A 243 0.87 2.78 -28.99
CA ILE A 243 1.34 3.86 -28.11
C ILE A 243 2.85 3.95 -28.36
N HIS A 244 3.33 5.08 -28.89
CA HIS A 244 4.73 5.24 -29.28
C HIS A 244 5.64 5.13 -28.05
N GLY A 245 6.60 4.19 -28.10
CA GLY A 245 7.54 3.96 -27.00
C GLY A 245 7.04 3.02 -25.90
N PHE A 246 5.78 2.60 -25.90
CA PHE A 246 5.27 1.66 -24.91
C PHE A 246 5.69 0.22 -25.18
N VAL A 247 6.26 -0.42 -24.17
CA VAL A 247 6.57 -1.86 -24.18
C VAL A 247 6.23 -2.51 -22.83
N CYS A 248 5.72 -3.73 -22.92
CA CYS A 248 5.39 -4.56 -21.77
C CYS A 248 6.16 -5.89 -21.86
N CYS A 249 6.81 -6.33 -20.80
CA CYS A 249 7.50 -7.62 -20.77
C CYS A 249 6.52 -8.80 -20.76
N GLU A 250 6.95 -9.98 -21.22
CA GLU A 250 6.12 -11.19 -21.27
C GLU A 250 5.54 -11.56 -19.91
N ARG A 251 6.30 -11.38 -18.81
CA ARG A 251 5.82 -11.67 -17.46
C ARG A 251 4.58 -10.84 -17.11
N CYS A 252 4.65 -9.52 -17.25
CA CYS A 252 3.51 -8.65 -16.95
C CYS A 252 2.33 -8.88 -17.89
N TYR A 253 2.59 -9.16 -19.17
CA TYR A 253 1.54 -9.53 -20.12
C TYR A 253 0.79 -10.79 -19.67
N LEU A 254 1.50 -11.87 -19.35
CA LEU A 254 0.91 -13.15 -18.97
C LEU A 254 0.18 -13.10 -17.63
N GLU A 255 0.72 -12.36 -16.66
CA GLU A 255 0.13 -12.27 -15.31
C GLU A 255 -1.13 -11.42 -15.27
N THR A 256 -1.16 -10.31 -16.01
CA THR A 256 -2.21 -9.30 -15.85
C THR A 256 -3.05 -9.12 -17.10
N ILE A 257 -2.41 -8.90 -18.24
CA ILE A 257 -3.12 -8.49 -19.47
C ILE A 257 -3.86 -9.67 -20.09
N LYS A 258 -3.18 -10.80 -20.19
CA LYS A 258 -3.75 -12.03 -20.80
C LYS A 258 -4.97 -12.55 -20.06
N ALA A 259 -5.02 -12.36 -18.75
CA ALA A 259 -6.17 -12.74 -17.91
C ALA A 259 -7.33 -11.71 -17.97
N SER A 260 -7.13 -10.56 -18.61
CA SER A 260 -8.12 -9.50 -18.71
C SER A 260 -8.98 -9.63 -19.99
N PRO A 261 -10.10 -8.90 -20.09
CA PRO A 261 -10.88 -8.82 -21.32
C PRO A 261 -10.15 -8.13 -22.47
N PHE A 262 -8.99 -7.52 -22.21
CA PHE A 262 -8.21 -6.74 -23.17
C PHE A 262 -7.03 -7.48 -23.80
N ASP A 263 -6.94 -8.81 -23.65
CA ASP A 263 -5.87 -9.63 -24.23
C ASP A 263 -5.63 -9.33 -25.72
N SER A 264 -6.72 -9.26 -26.49
CA SER A 264 -6.67 -9.00 -27.94
C SER A 264 -6.17 -7.60 -28.33
N ALA A 265 -6.15 -6.67 -27.37
CA ALA A 265 -5.62 -5.33 -27.59
C ALA A 265 -4.10 -5.25 -27.49
N PHE A 266 -3.41 -6.35 -27.15
CA PHE A 266 -1.96 -6.43 -27.07
C PHE A 266 -1.40 -7.46 -28.05
N VAL A 267 -0.30 -7.13 -28.66
CA VAL A 267 0.37 -7.97 -29.68
C VAL A 267 1.85 -8.09 -29.38
N PRO A 268 2.50 -9.19 -29.80
CA PRO A 268 3.97 -9.26 -29.72
C PRO A 268 4.62 -8.03 -30.37
N HIS A 269 5.58 -7.45 -29.68
CA HIS A 269 6.26 -6.26 -30.17
C HIS A 269 7.10 -6.60 -31.42
N ARG A 270 6.88 -5.86 -32.49
CA ARG A 270 7.46 -6.17 -33.82
C ARG A 270 8.81 -5.53 -34.09
N LEU A 271 9.24 -4.59 -33.26
CA LEU A 271 10.57 -4.01 -33.44
C LEU A 271 11.62 -5.05 -33.11
N LEU A 272 12.59 -5.18 -34.02
CA LEU A 272 13.70 -6.09 -33.81
C LEU A 272 14.48 -5.66 -32.57
N ALA A 273 14.39 -6.49 -31.54
CA ALA A 273 15.32 -6.39 -30.43
C ALA A 273 16.74 -6.44 -30.98
N ALA A 274 17.50 -5.36 -30.82
CA ALA A 274 18.87 -5.28 -31.26
C ALA A 274 19.82 -5.42 -30.07
N ARG A 275 20.96 -6.08 -30.27
CA ARG A 275 22.01 -6.15 -29.24
C ARG A 275 22.43 -4.73 -28.86
N GLY A 276 22.55 -4.49 -27.55
CA GLY A 276 22.91 -3.19 -26.99
C GLY A 276 21.72 -2.24 -26.72
N LEU A 277 20.52 -2.52 -27.24
CA LEU A 277 19.32 -1.77 -26.84
C LEU A 277 18.78 -2.30 -25.50
N ARG A 278 18.53 -1.39 -24.58
CA ARG A 278 17.94 -1.70 -23.26
C ARG A 278 16.52 -1.16 -23.18
N TRP A 279 15.62 -1.99 -22.68
CA TRP A 279 14.22 -1.64 -22.49
C TRP A 279 13.78 -1.91 -21.06
N GLY A 280 13.02 -0.97 -20.49
CA GLY A 280 12.28 -1.14 -19.25
C GLY A 280 10.84 -1.58 -19.54
N CYS A 281 10.21 -2.27 -18.61
CA CYS A 281 8.81 -2.63 -18.74
C CYS A 281 7.93 -1.49 -18.21
N ASP A 282 7.27 -0.77 -19.10
CA ASP A 282 6.38 0.34 -18.72
C ASP A 282 5.23 -0.14 -17.84
N PHE A 283 4.70 -1.34 -18.10
CA PHE A 283 3.61 -1.92 -17.33
C PHE A 283 4.01 -2.32 -15.89
N SER A 284 5.31 -2.28 -15.55
CA SER A 284 5.76 -2.43 -14.16
C SER A 284 5.39 -1.22 -13.28
N SER A 285 5.12 -0.08 -13.89
CA SER A 285 4.78 1.15 -13.21
C SER A 285 3.44 1.02 -12.47
N PRO A 286 3.36 1.35 -11.15
CA PRO A 286 2.13 1.32 -10.38
C PRO A 286 1.00 2.16 -11.01
N ARG A 287 1.33 3.30 -11.61
CA ARG A 287 0.35 4.17 -12.29
C ARG A 287 -0.28 3.51 -13.52
N MET A 288 0.51 2.78 -14.32
CA MET A 288 -0.01 2.08 -15.49
C MET A 288 -0.91 0.90 -15.10
N ARG A 289 -0.51 0.16 -14.06
CA ARG A 289 -1.32 -0.94 -13.51
C ARG A 289 -2.63 -0.44 -12.91
N TYR A 290 -2.58 0.67 -12.16
CA TYR A 290 -3.78 1.27 -11.57
C TYR A 290 -4.78 1.69 -12.65
N ALA A 291 -4.35 2.46 -13.65
CA ALA A 291 -5.22 2.87 -14.75
C ALA A 291 -5.76 1.67 -15.55
N PHE A 292 -4.95 0.60 -15.72
CA PHE A 292 -5.38 -0.62 -16.38
C PHE A 292 -6.50 -1.32 -15.61
N GLN A 293 -6.36 -1.41 -14.29
CA GLN A 293 -7.38 -2.01 -13.45
C GLN A 293 -8.68 -1.20 -13.48
N VAL A 294 -8.60 0.13 -13.43
CA VAL A 294 -9.79 1.00 -13.60
C VAL A 294 -10.49 0.72 -14.94
N ALA A 295 -9.73 0.60 -16.01
CA ALA A 295 -10.27 0.28 -17.33
C ALA A 295 -10.93 -1.12 -17.39
N VAL A 296 -10.32 -2.11 -16.73
CA VAL A 296 -10.89 -3.47 -16.61
C VAL A 296 -12.21 -3.43 -15.84
N ASP A 297 -12.24 -2.75 -14.70
CA ASP A 297 -13.45 -2.62 -13.88
C ASP A 297 -14.59 -1.91 -14.63
N HIS A 298 -14.24 -1.00 -15.53
CA HIS A 298 -15.20 -0.25 -16.35
C HIS A 298 -15.50 -0.92 -17.71
N GLY A 299 -14.79 -1.99 -18.06
CA GLY A 299 -14.99 -2.70 -19.32
C GLY A 299 -14.56 -1.92 -20.57
N SER A 300 -13.72 -0.88 -20.45
CA SER A 300 -13.34 0.00 -21.55
C SER A 300 -11.81 0.16 -21.66
N PHE A 301 -11.26 -0.43 -22.74
CA PHE A 301 -9.83 -0.28 -23.05
C PHE A 301 -9.43 1.15 -23.38
N ASP A 302 -10.32 1.93 -23.97
CA ASP A 302 -10.04 3.33 -24.36
C ASP A 302 -9.70 4.23 -23.15
N ILE A 303 -10.26 3.94 -21.97
CA ILE A 303 -9.92 4.64 -20.74
C ILE A 303 -8.43 4.50 -20.45
N TRP A 304 -7.91 3.29 -20.46
CA TRP A 304 -6.50 3.03 -20.23
C TRP A 304 -5.63 3.56 -21.36
N TRP A 305 -6.03 3.30 -22.61
CA TRP A 305 -5.25 3.67 -23.77
C TRP A 305 -5.04 5.19 -23.83
N THR A 306 -6.09 5.99 -23.64
CA THR A 306 -6.03 7.46 -23.67
C THR A 306 -5.12 8.00 -22.57
N ALA A 307 -5.25 7.46 -21.37
CA ALA A 307 -4.40 7.84 -20.24
C ALA A 307 -2.93 7.50 -20.52
N MET A 308 -2.65 6.29 -21.02
CA MET A 308 -1.29 5.82 -21.23
C MET A 308 -0.60 6.46 -22.42
N ASP A 309 -1.29 6.74 -23.52
CA ASP A 309 -0.74 7.51 -24.65
C ASP A 309 -0.25 8.88 -24.16
N THR A 310 -1.01 9.53 -23.26
CA THR A 310 -0.60 10.79 -22.65
C THR A 310 0.60 10.62 -21.71
N VAL A 311 0.59 9.60 -20.85
CA VAL A 311 1.69 9.31 -19.92
C VAL A 311 2.98 9.08 -20.67
N VAL A 312 2.97 8.19 -21.67
CA VAL A 312 4.19 7.83 -22.42
C VAL A 312 4.74 9.01 -23.22
N ARG A 313 3.87 9.80 -23.85
CA ARG A 313 4.31 11.05 -24.52
C ARG A 313 5.02 11.99 -23.54
N LYS A 314 4.49 12.17 -22.33
CA LYS A 314 5.13 13.02 -21.32
C LYS A 314 6.45 12.45 -20.80
N MET A 315 6.57 11.11 -20.71
CA MET A 315 7.85 10.46 -20.39
C MET A 315 8.90 10.72 -21.46
N LEU A 316 8.54 10.53 -22.73
CA LEU A 316 9.45 10.79 -23.88
C LEU A 316 9.83 12.26 -23.99
N ASP A 317 8.90 13.19 -23.78
CA ASP A 317 9.18 14.62 -23.76
C ASP A 317 10.21 14.98 -22.66
N ARG A 318 10.09 14.35 -21.49
CA ARG A 318 11.03 14.54 -20.38
C ARG A 318 12.43 13.99 -20.69
N GLU A 319 12.50 12.83 -21.31
CA GLU A 319 13.78 12.24 -21.74
C GLU A 319 14.48 13.09 -22.80
N ALA A 320 13.70 13.60 -23.78
CA ALA A 320 14.22 14.46 -24.83
C ALA A 320 14.62 15.87 -24.34
N ARG A 321 14.00 16.34 -23.28
CA ARG A 321 14.18 17.70 -22.72
C ARG A 321 14.16 17.66 -21.20
N PRO A 322 15.22 17.18 -20.53
CA PRO A 322 15.26 17.06 -19.08
C PRO A 322 15.22 18.41 -18.33
N ASP A 323 15.55 19.49 -19.03
CA ASP A 323 15.47 20.88 -18.54
C ASP A 323 14.06 21.47 -18.61
N LEU A 324 13.14 20.83 -19.34
CA LEU A 324 11.76 21.31 -19.44
C LEU A 324 11.03 21.06 -18.13
N MET A 325 10.56 22.16 -17.51
CA MET A 325 9.74 22.05 -16.29
C MET A 325 8.46 21.29 -16.58
N MET A 326 8.23 20.24 -15.78
CA MET A 326 7.04 19.40 -15.93
C MET A 326 5.76 20.21 -15.62
N ASP A 327 4.72 19.94 -16.41
CA ASP A 327 3.38 20.40 -16.08
C ASP A 327 2.96 19.79 -14.73
N MET A 328 2.39 20.58 -13.87
CA MET A 328 1.93 20.18 -12.54
C MET A 328 0.47 20.56 -12.35
N TRP A 329 -0.25 19.73 -11.63
CA TRP A 329 -1.65 19.98 -11.24
C TRP A 329 -1.76 19.94 -9.72
N GLY A 330 -2.37 20.95 -9.14
CA GLY A 330 -2.72 21.00 -7.72
C GLY A 330 -4.20 20.78 -7.52
N LEU A 331 -4.61 20.68 -6.27
CA LEU A 331 -6.03 20.65 -5.90
C LEU A 331 -6.71 21.95 -6.35
N ALA A 332 -7.90 21.84 -6.93
CA ALA A 332 -8.74 22.99 -7.19
C ALA A 332 -9.31 23.53 -5.87
N ASP A 333 -9.59 24.84 -5.81
CA ASP A 333 -10.27 25.41 -4.66
C ASP A 333 -11.71 24.91 -4.63
N VAL A 334 -12.07 24.25 -3.54
CA VAL A 334 -13.42 23.76 -3.33
C VAL A 334 -14.14 24.76 -2.44
N GLN A 335 -15.34 25.20 -2.88
CA GLN A 335 -16.16 26.13 -2.09
C GLN A 335 -16.37 25.59 -0.67
N GLY A 336 -16.08 26.41 0.33
CA GLY A 336 -16.19 26.06 1.74
C GLY A 336 -14.85 25.72 2.42
N PHE A 337 -13.77 25.44 1.68
CA PHE A 337 -12.43 25.31 2.25
C PHE A 337 -11.67 26.63 2.38
N ALA A 338 -12.19 27.71 1.78
CA ALA A 338 -11.61 29.05 1.89
C ALA A 338 -11.51 29.58 3.34
N SER A 339 -12.27 29.01 4.28
CA SER A 339 -12.24 29.38 5.70
C SER A 339 -10.95 28.93 6.45
N TRP A 340 -10.06 28.17 5.81
CA TRP A 340 -8.81 27.73 6.44
C TRP A 340 -7.68 28.76 6.39
N GLY A 341 -8.00 29.97 6.00
CA GLY A 341 -7.12 31.13 5.96
C GLY A 341 -6.74 31.51 4.52
N GLU A 342 -6.88 32.80 4.22
CA GLU A 342 -6.34 33.39 2.99
C GLU A 342 -4.82 33.10 2.93
N GLY A 343 -4.39 32.34 1.92
CA GLY A 343 -2.98 31.99 1.70
C GLY A 343 -2.58 30.55 2.00
N CYS A 344 -3.47 29.68 2.50
CA CYS A 344 -3.19 28.25 2.66
C CYS A 344 -3.23 27.53 1.31
N ASN A 345 -2.14 27.58 0.55
CA ASN A 345 -1.98 26.76 -0.64
C ASN A 345 -1.46 25.38 -0.25
N SER A 346 -2.19 24.34 -0.62
CA SER A 346 -1.67 22.96 -0.48
C SER A 346 -0.48 22.77 -1.42
N ASP A 347 0.59 22.12 -0.93
CA ASP A 347 1.72 21.69 -1.78
C ASP A 347 1.44 20.38 -2.53
N PHE A 348 0.26 19.78 -2.32
CA PHE A 348 -0.12 18.58 -3.08
C PHE A 348 -0.10 18.85 -4.58
N SER A 349 0.61 18.03 -5.31
CA SER A 349 0.75 18.20 -6.76
C SER A 349 0.90 16.86 -7.47
N LEU A 350 0.35 16.76 -8.66
CA LEU A 350 0.52 15.64 -9.58
C LEU A 350 1.31 16.10 -10.81
N CYS A 351 2.28 15.31 -11.23
CA CYS A 351 3.04 15.59 -12.46
C CYS A 351 2.26 15.17 -13.71
N GLY A 352 2.75 15.59 -14.87
CA GLY A 352 2.18 15.28 -16.18
C GLY A 352 2.05 13.80 -16.52
N GLU A 353 2.66 12.93 -15.73
CA GLU A 353 2.53 11.48 -15.87
C GLU A 353 1.52 10.89 -14.87
N CYS A 354 1.48 11.41 -13.64
CA CYS A 354 0.57 10.91 -12.61
C CYS A 354 -0.86 11.43 -12.80
N TYR A 355 -1.02 12.67 -13.25
CA TYR A 355 -2.34 13.26 -13.48
C TYR A 355 -3.18 12.43 -14.48
N PRO A 356 -2.72 12.14 -15.71
CA PRO A 356 -3.51 11.33 -16.64
C PRO A 356 -3.70 9.89 -16.20
N ALA A 357 -2.83 9.35 -15.33
CA ALA A 357 -2.94 7.97 -14.84
C ALA A 357 -3.95 7.80 -13.70
N PHE A 358 -4.12 8.80 -12.84
CA PHE A 358 -4.96 8.69 -11.63
C PHE A 358 -6.22 9.55 -11.67
N VAL A 359 -6.22 10.65 -12.42
CA VAL A 359 -7.33 11.60 -12.45
C VAL A 359 -8.24 11.36 -13.64
N THR A 360 -7.67 11.28 -14.84
CA THR A 360 -8.44 11.15 -16.09
C THR A 360 -9.26 9.86 -16.17
N PRO A 361 -8.75 8.66 -15.78
CA PRO A 361 -9.55 7.45 -15.81
C PRO A 361 -10.77 7.49 -14.90
N LEU A 362 -10.72 8.31 -13.85
CA LEU A 362 -11.77 8.47 -12.85
C LEU A 362 -12.66 9.69 -13.09
N ARG A 363 -12.42 10.45 -14.15
CA ARG A 363 -13.16 11.69 -14.49
C ARG A 363 -13.20 12.72 -13.36
N LEU A 364 -12.05 12.90 -12.70
CA LEU A 364 -11.91 13.78 -11.55
C LEU A 364 -11.25 15.12 -11.89
N GLU A 365 -11.13 15.47 -13.17
CA GLU A 365 -10.40 16.64 -13.66
C GLU A 365 -10.87 17.95 -13.01
N LYS A 366 -12.16 18.08 -12.72
CA LYS A 366 -12.75 19.27 -12.09
C LYS A 366 -12.20 19.58 -10.69
N PHE A 367 -11.62 18.59 -10.02
CA PHE A 367 -11.04 18.77 -8.69
C PHE A 367 -9.57 19.18 -8.72
N PHE A 368 -9.00 19.36 -9.91
CA PHE A 368 -7.61 19.72 -10.10
C PHE A 368 -7.47 20.94 -11.01
N ARG A 369 -6.45 21.73 -10.75
CA ARG A 369 -6.09 22.89 -11.58
C ARG A 369 -4.62 22.86 -11.97
N PRO A 370 -4.26 23.37 -13.15
CA PRO A 370 -2.87 23.56 -13.53
C PRO A 370 -2.16 24.47 -12.52
N ARG A 371 -0.89 24.15 -12.20
CA ARG A 371 -0.01 25.02 -11.42
C ARG A 371 0.92 25.80 -12.32
N ALA A 372 1.34 26.98 -11.85
CA ALA A 372 2.35 27.76 -12.55
C ALA A 372 3.66 26.95 -12.66
N ARG A 373 4.26 26.99 -13.84
CA ARG A 373 5.58 26.37 -14.07
C ARG A 373 6.65 27.06 -13.22
N GLY A 374 7.63 26.31 -12.74
CA GLY A 374 8.76 26.89 -12.03
C GLY A 374 8.59 27.05 -10.53
N THR A 375 7.51 26.59 -9.94
CA THR A 375 7.21 26.75 -8.50
C THR A 375 7.93 25.77 -7.58
N GLY A 376 8.84 24.92 -8.11
CA GLY A 376 9.59 23.92 -7.31
C GLY A 376 8.72 22.80 -6.71
N HIS A 377 7.45 22.71 -7.10
CA HIS A 377 6.54 21.67 -6.64
C HIS A 377 7.02 20.27 -7.06
N ARG A 378 6.81 19.31 -6.18
CA ARG A 378 7.14 17.90 -6.41
C ARG A 378 5.88 17.07 -6.49
N CYS A 379 5.92 16.02 -7.29
CA CYS A 379 4.77 15.14 -7.43
C CYS A 379 4.52 14.33 -6.15
N SER A 380 3.35 14.49 -5.56
CA SER A 380 2.97 13.78 -4.32
C SER A 380 2.89 12.26 -4.51
N PHE A 381 2.67 11.77 -5.73
CA PHE A 381 2.52 10.35 -6.03
C PHE A 381 3.81 9.66 -6.45
N CYS A 382 4.80 10.38 -6.96
CA CYS A 382 6.03 9.75 -7.47
C CYS A 382 7.34 10.38 -6.97
N ASP A 383 7.31 11.37 -6.08
CA ASP A 383 8.54 11.86 -5.43
C ASP A 383 9.17 10.73 -4.60
N PRO A 384 10.38 10.24 -4.93
CA PRO A 384 11.00 9.09 -4.27
C PRO A 384 11.24 9.29 -2.76
N ARG A 385 11.20 10.53 -2.27
CA ARG A 385 11.41 10.84 -0.84
C ARG A 385 10.14 10.64 -0.01
N THR A 386 8.97 10.84 -0.58
CA THR A 386 7.69 10.84 0.13
C THR A 386 6.72 9.77 -0.38
N ALA A 387 6.78 9.42 -1.67
CA ALA A 387 5.90 8.44 -2.27
C ALA A 387 5.89 7.07 -1.54
N PRO A 388 7.02 6.50 -1.10
CA PRO A 388 7.00 5.20 -0.43
C PRO A 388 6.08 5.13 0.80
N VAL A 389 5.85 6.27 1.45
CA VAL A 389 5.00 6.37 2.66
C VAL A 389 3.60 6.89 2.33
N ARG A 390 3.50 7.87 1.42
CA ARG A 390 2.26 8.64 1.19
C ARG A 390 1.38 8.09 0.08
N TYR A 391 1.98 7.41 -0.89
CA TYR A 391 1.27 6.92 -2.08
C TYR A 391 0.08 6.02 -1.75
N SER A 392 0.29 5.03 -0.88
CA SER A 392 -0.77 4.13 -0.44
C SER A 392 -1.90 4.88 0.27
N VAL A 393 -1.57 5.88 1.10
CA VAL A 393 -2.55 6.70 1.81
C VAL A 393 -3.39 7.52 0.84
N TYR A 394 -2.76 8.18 -0.13
CA TYR A 394 -3.51 8.91 -1.16
C TYR A 394 -4.44 8.01 -1.95
N LEU A 395 -3.99 6.81 -2.35
CA LEU A 395 -4.85 5.85 -3.06
C LEU A 395 -6.00 5.35 -2.17
N THR A 396 -5.71 5.09 -0.90
CA THR A 396 -6.73 4.68 0.07
C THR A 396 -7.80 5.76 0.22
N LYS A 397 -7.39 7.01 0.39
CA LYS A 397 -8.31 8.14 0.53
C LYS A 397 -9.06 8.48 -0.77
N LEU A 398 -8.41 8.30 -1.91
CA LEU A 398 -9.08 8.42 -3.20
C LEU A 398 -10.16 7.34 -3.35
N ALA A 399 -9.84 6.09 -3.01
CA ALA A 399 -10.80 5.01 -3.03
C ALA A 399 -11.95 5.23 -2.04
N GLN A 400 -11.67 5.71 -0.83
CA GLN A 400 -12.68 6.09 0.16
C GLN A 400 -13.60 7.20 -0.37
N ALA A 401 -13.02 8.24 -0.98
CA ALA A 401 -13.80 9.33 -1.56
C ALA A 401 -14.75 8.85 -2.67
N LEU A 402 -14.26 7.95 -3.53
CA LEU A 402 -15.05 7.34 -4.60
C LEU A 402 -16.16 6.44 -4.03
N ASP A 403 -15.85 5.61 -3.05
CA ASP A 403 -16.80 4.70 -2.42
C ASP A 403 -17.95 5.44 -1.70
N TRP A 404 -17.61 6.52 -1.04
CA TRP A 404 -18.60 7.33 -0.33
C TRP A 404 -19.32 8.36 -1.22
N GLY A 405 -18.85 8.60 -2.44
CA GLY A 405 -19.32 9.69 -3.25
C GLY A 405 -19.03 11.07 -2.64
N ILE A 406 -17.98 11.17 -1.83
CA ILE A 406 -17.62 12.38 -1.08
C ILE A 406 -16.13 12.69 -1.27
N TRP A 407 -15.80 13.84 -1.86
CA TRP A 407 -14.41 14.23 -2.15
C TRP A 407 -13.59 14.62 -0.90
N THR A 408 -14.26 15.03 0.16
CA THR A 408 -13.65 15.56 1.38
C THR A 408 -12.53 14.70 1.96
N PRO A 409 -12.66 13.36 2.11
CA PRO A 409 -11.59 12.54 2.71
C PRO A 409 -10.28 12.59 1.94
N PHE A 410 -10.34 12.60 0.61
CA PHE A 410 -9.15 12.74 -0.23
C PHE A 410 -8.60 14.16 -0.15
N TYR A 411 -9.46 15.17 -0.30
CA TYR A 411 -9.04 16.57 -0.31
C TYR A 411 -8.33 16.95 0.99
N GLU A 412 -8.93 16.64 2.13
CA GLU A 412 -8.36 16.92 3.45
C GLU A 412 -6.96 16.28 3.60
N THR A 413 -6.87 14.99 3.30
CA THR A 413 -5.60 14.28 3.40
C THR A 413 -4.56 14.83 2.43
N ALA A 414 -4.93 15.07 1.18
CA ALA A 414 -4.03 15.61 0.17
C ALA A 414 -3.56 17.03 0.53
N PHE A 415 -4.46 17.84 1.08
CA PHE A 415 -4.16 19.21 1.50
C PHE A 415 -3.09 19.24 2.60
N TRP A 416 -3.32 18.51 3.70
CA TRP A 416 -2.43 18.53 4.86
C TRP A 416 -1.15 17.72 4.63
N LEU A 417 -1.29 16.50 4.13
CA LEU A 417 -0.14 15.62 3.91
C LEU A 417 0.75 16.11 2.76
N GLY A 418 0.18 16.83 1.77
CA GLY A 418 0.95 17.44 0.69
C GLY A 418 1.98 18.45 1.21
N SER A 419 1.59 19.24 2.20
CA SER A 419 2.45 20.27 2.83
C SER A 419 3.30 19.74 4.00
N ALA A 420 3.04 18.51 4.46
CA ALA A 420 3.75 17.93 5.58
C ALA A 420 5.23 17.67 5.25
N ARG A 421 6.12 18.02 6.16
CA ARG A 421 7.54 17.64 6.04
C ARG A 421 7.68 16.14 6.23
N PRO A 422 8.62 15.45 5.54
CA PRO A 422 8.91 14.04 5.76
C PRO A 422 9.20 13.74 7.23
N CYS A 423 8.81 12.56 7.70
CA CYS A 423 9.05 12.12 9.08
C CYS A 423 10.55 12.20 9.41
N PRO A 424 10.93 12.84 10.51
CA PRO A 424 12.32 12.91 10.94
C PRO A 424 12.87 11.55 11.40
N ARG A 425 11.99 10.57 11.54
CA ARG A 425 12.34 9.25 12.08
C ARG A 425 12.95 9.36 13.47
N ARG A 426 14.14 8.76 13.68
CA ARG A 426 14.88 8.75 14.95
C ARG A 426 15.72 10.00 15.21
N GLU A 427 15.69 10.96 14.31
CA GLU A 427 16.45 12.19 14.50
C GLU A 427 15.72 13.13 15.45
N LEU A 428 16.47 13.68 16.39
CA LEU A 428 16.03 14.79 17.22
C LEU A 428 16.00 16.06 16.38
N VAL A 429 14.83 16.55 16.09
CA VAL A 429 14.65 17.75 15.29
C VAL A 429 14.07 18.88 16.12
N ASP A 430 14.44 20.10 15.75
CA ASP A 430 13.75 21.29 16.23
C ASP A 430 12.26 21.18 15.84
N PRO A 431 11.35 21.31 16.80
CA PRO A 431 9.93 21.27 16.53
C PRO A 431 9.44 22.43 15.66
N ALA A 432 10.20 23.54 15.59
CA ALA A 432 9.82 24.71 14.82
C ALA A 432 9.57 24.38 13.34
N GLY A 433 8.46 24.86 12.81
CA GLY A 433 8.05 24.62 11.43
C GLY A 433 7.56 23.20 11.12
N ARG A 434 7.18 22.41 12.14
CA ARG A 434 6.48 21.14 12.02
C ARG A 434 5.28 21.11 12.95
N ARG A 435 4.18 20.48 12.51
CA ARG A 435 3.06 20.18 13.38
C ARG A 435 3.28 18.84 14.06
N TRP A 436 2.90 18.79 15.35
CA TRP A 436 3.07 17.64 16.20
C TRP A 436 1.75 17.30 16.90
N TRP A 437 1.54 16.02 17.09
CA TRP A 437 0.48 15.46 17.92
C TRP A 437 1.13 14.67 19.04
N GLY A 438 0.56 14.70 20.20
CA GLY A 438 1.10 13.97 21.34
C GLY A 438 0.04 13.60 22.33
N TRP A 439 0.21 12.45 22.92
CA TRP A 439 -0.63 11.94 23.98
C TRP A 439 0.07 12.09 25.33
N ARG A 440 1.34 11.66 25.37
CA ARG A 440 2.24 11.82 26.50
C ARG A 440 3.60 12.32 26.01
N PRO A 441 4.48 12.82 26.91
CA PRO A 441 5.80 13.28 26.48
C PRO A 441 6.56 12.29 25.61
N ASN A 442 6.40 10.98 25.87
CA ASN A 442 7.10 9.90 25.16
C ASN A 442 6.31 9.33 23.96
N LEU A 443 5.14 9.87 23.67
CA LEU A 443 4.30 9.49 22.51
C LEU A 443 3.96 10.73 21.69
N GLN A 444 4.98 11.26 21.00
CA GLN A 444 4.83 12.37 20.08
C GLN A 444 5.00 11.88 18.63
N ILE A 445 4.14 12.31 17.76
CA ILE A 445 4.15 11.95 16.35
C ILE A 445 4.16 13.18 15.47
N CYS A 446 4.93 13.11 14.40
CA CYS A 446 5.00 14.18 13.41
C CYS A 446 3.75 14.15 12.51
N GLU A 447 3.52 15.25 11.81
CA GLU A 447 2.40 15.43 10.90
C GLU A 447 2.28 14.31 9.86
N GLU A 448 3.37 13.90 9.24
CA GLU A 448 3.33 12.80 8.26
C GLU A 448 2.84 11.50 8.89
N CYS A 449 3.34 11.12 10.07
CA CYS A 449 2.89 9.89 10.74
C CYS A 449 1.47 10.00 11.27
N TYR A 450 1.03 11.18 11.68
CA TYR A 450 -0.38 11.38 12.02
C TYR A 450 -1.29 11.11 10.81
N TRP A 451 -1.06 11.76 9.68
CA TRP A 451 -1.89 11.62 8.48
C TRP A 451 -1.75 10.26 7.77
N THR A 452 -0.59 9.60 7.90
CA THR A 452 -0.35 8.33 7.21
C THR A 452 -0.67 7.11 8.05
N PHE A 453 -0.81 7.25 9.36
CA PHE A 453 -0.92 6.09 10.22
C PHE A 453 -1.92 6.23 11.38
N ALA A 454 -1.98 7.38 12.06
CA ALA A 454 -2.81 7.53 13.25
C ALA A 454 -4.23 8.06 12.95
N ARG A 455 -4.38 8.87 11.92
CA ARG A 455 -5.65 9.46 11.49
C ARG A 455 -6.67 8.37 11.14
N ASP A 456 -7.91 8.60 11.54
CA ASP A 456 -9.06 7.71 11.33
C ASP A 456 -8.93 6.33 12.01
N THR A 457 -8.07 6.19 13.02
CA THR A 457 -7.98 4.99 13.85
C THR A 457 -8.73 5.18 15.18
N TRP A 458 -9.02 4.06 15.85
CA TRP A 458 -9.65 4.12 17.17
C TRP A 458 -8.84 4.94 18.18
N ALA A 459 -7.52 4.90 18.12
CA ALA A 459 -6.65 5.61 19.06
C ALA A 459 -6.37 7.08 18.65
N GLU A 460 -6.84 7.55 17.49
CA GLU A 460 -6.66 8.95 17.08
C GLU A 460 -7.10 9.97 18.12
N PRO A 461 -8.27 9.84 18.77
CA PRO A 461 -8.75 10.84 19.72
C PRO A 461 -7.85 11.07 20.94
N PHE A 462 -6.92 10.15 21.20
CA PHE A 462 -5.95 10.29 22.30
C PHE A 462 -4.75 11.19 21.93
N PHE A 463 -4.57 11.53 20.64
CA PHE A 463 -3.49 12.41 20.21
C PHE A 463 -3.95 13.85 20.16
N ASP A 464 -3.57 14.63 21.14
CA ASP A 464 -3.81 16.07 21.16
C ASP A 464 -2.90 16.78 20.15
N TYR A 465 -3.47 17.73 19.44
CA TYR A 465 -2.70 18.63 18.61
C TYR A 465 -1.85 19.57 19.47
N LYS A 466 -0.53 19.52 19.33
CA LYS A 466 0.42 20.35 20.08
C LYS A 466 0.82 21.64 19.34
N GLY A 467 0.22 21.86 18.17
CA GLY A 467 0.50 23.05 17.35
C GLY A 467 1.89 23.03 16.73
N TRP A 468 2.35 24.21 16.38
CA TRP A 468 3.75 24.48 16.09
C TRP A 468 4.44 24.52 17.44
N ALA A 469 5.16 23.49 17.80
CA ALA A 469 5.84 23.48 19.09
C ALA A 469 6.81 24.67 19.15
N THR A 470 6.58 25.51 20.11
CA THR A 470 7.39 26.68 20.44
C THR A 470 8.19 26.34 21.69
N GLY A 471 9.35 25.77 21.54
CA GLY A 471 10.19 25.46 22.70
C GLY A 471 11.53 24.89 22.30
N ASP A 472 12.50 25.00 23.20
CA ASP A 472 13.86 24.51 23.00
C ASP A 472 14.00 22.99 23.05
N GLN A 473 12.90 22.26 23.28
CA GLN A 473 12.91 20.79 23.32
C GLN A 473 12.82 20.20 21.92
N LYS A 474 13.88 19.52 21.53
CA LYS A 474 13.90 18.73 20.30
C LYS A 474 12.98 17.53 20.41
N ASN A 475 12.24 17.24 19.34
CA ASN A 475 11.27 16.15 19.27
C ASN A 475 11.72 15.02 18.36
N ILE A 476 11.33 13.80 18.71
CA ILE A 476 11.47 12.58 17.90
C ILE A 476 10.07 12.06 17.57
N CYS A 477 9.90 11.57 16.34
CA CYS A 477 8.62 10.94 15.98
C CYS A 477 8.58 9.51 16.50
N THR A 478 7.61 9.15 17.33
CA THR A 478 7.52 7.82 17.91
C THR A 478 7.04 6.77 16.91
N LEU A 479 6.06 7.11 16.07
CA LEU A 479 5.47 6.17 15.09
C LEU A 479 6.30 5.98 13.80
N TYR A 480 7.58 6.37 13.77
CA TYR A 480 8.44 5.93 12.68
C TYR A 480 8.88 4.46 12.84
N SER A 481 8.96 3.98 14.08
CA SER A 481 9.40 2.63 14.43
C SER A 481 8.38 1.59 14.02
N PRO A 482 8.77 0.52 13.30
CA PRO A 482 7.87 -0.58 12.94
C PRO A 482 7.27 -1.27 14.17
N LEU A 483 8.04 -1.42 15.24
CA LEU A 483 7.58 -2.04 16.48
C LEU A 483 6.52 -1.19 17.17
N MET A 484 6.73 0.14 17.27
CA MET A 484 5.72 1.06 17.78
C MET A 484 4.44 1.06 16.94
N ARG A 485 4.56 0.95 15.61
CA ARG A 485 3.39 0.81 14.73
C ARG A 485 2.65 -0.51 14.96
N GLY A 486 3.37 -1.59 15.25
CA GLY A 486 2.78 -2.87 15.65
C GLY A 486 1.97 -2.72 16.93
N LYS A 487 2.61 -2.22 18.00
CA LYS A 487 1.93 -1.95 19.29
C LYS A 487 0.73 -1.01 19.16
N TYR A 488 0.83 -0.01 18.31
CA TYR A 488 -0.29 0.90 18.03
C TYR A 488 -1.46 0.18 17.37
N ARG A 489 -1.21 -0.69 16.37
CA ARG A 489 -2.27 -1.48 15.73
C ARG A 489 -2.91 -2.44 16.73
N ASP A 490 -2.10 -3.16 17.50
CA ASP A 490 -2.61 -4.05 18.55
C ASP A 490 -3.50 -3.31 19.55
N ALA A 491 -3.12 -2.07 19.93
CA ALA A 491 -3.91 -1.22 20.82
C ALA A 491 -5.24 -0.81 20.17
N CYS A 492 -5.25 -0.46 18.88
CA CYS A 492 -6.47 -0.15 18.15
C CYS A 492 -7.41 -1.36 18.03
N GLU A 493 -6.86 -2.55 17.71
CA GLU A 493 -7.62 -3.79 17.58
C GLU A 493 -8.25 -4.23 18.90
N ARG A 494 -7.50 -4.14 20.00
CA ARG A 494 -7.98 -4.49 21.33
C ARG A 494 -8.80 -3.40 21.99
N GLN A 495 -8.81 -2.19 21.43
CA GLN A 495 -9.36 -0.98 22.04
C GLN A 495 -8.77 -0.72 23.44
N ASP A 496 -7.50 -1.04 23.62
CA ASP A 496 -6.76 -0.87 24.87
C ASP A 496 -5.35 -0.31 24.58
N VAL A 497 -5.02 0.75 25.29
CA VAL A 497 -3.77 1.49 25.09
C VAL A 497 -2.71 1.24 26.16
N ALA A 498 -3.02 0.46 27.18
CA ALA A 498 -2.14 0.28 28.34
C ALA A 498 -0.77 -0.27 27.94
N GLU A 499 -0.72 -1.29 27.07
CA GLU A 499 0.52 -1.89 26.59
C GLU A 499 1.31 -0.92 25.71
N LEU A 500 0.63 -0.14 24.86
CA LEU A 500 1.26 0.89 24.01
C LEU A 500 1.93 1.97 24.87
N LEU A 501 1.25 2.41 25.93
CA LEU A 501 1.79 3.42 26.83
C LEU A 501 3.00 2.92 27.60
N ALA A 502 2.91 1.71 28.18
CA ALA A 502 4.02 1.08 28.92
C ALA A 502 5.25 0.93 28.00
N PHE A 503 5.05 0.39 26.80
CA PHE A 503 6.14 0.24 25.84
C PHE A 503 6.71 1.59 25.38
N GLY A 504 5.88 2.62 25.20
CA GLY A 504 6.31 3.98 24.88
C GLY A 504 7.21 4.58 25.94
N GLU A 505 6.94 4.32 27.22
CA GLU A 505 7.79 4.75 28.36
C GLU A 505 9.12 3.99 28.37
N GLU A 506 9.10 2.66 28.25
CA GLU A 506 10.32 1.85 28.16
C GLU A 506 11.22 2.30 27.00
N ARG A 507 10.61 2.53 25.85
CA ARG A 507 11.32 3.02 24.66
C ARG A 507 11.90 4.42 24.90
N GLY A 508 11.18 5.30 25.58
CA GLY A 508 11.68 6.62 25.96
C GLY A 508 12.90 6.54 26.85
N HIS A 509 12.90 5.66 27.85
CA HIS A 509 14.07 5.39 28.70
C HIS A 509 15.24 4.78 27.92
N ALA A 510 14.96 3.82 27.04
CA ALA A 510 15.97 3.20 26.17
C ALA A 510 16.61 4.21 25.22
N TYR A 511 15.84 5.16 24.71
CA TYR A 511 16.34 6.23 23.86
C TYR A 511 17.42 7.07 24.56
N VAL A 512 17.14 7.51 25.78
CA VAL A 512 18.10 8.28 26.58
C VAL A 512 19.30 7.42 27.00
N ARG A 513 19.07 6.16 27.33
CA ARG A 513 20.11 5.27 27.86
C ARG A 513 21.04 4.71 26.77
N PHE A 514 20.53 4.42 25.60
CA PHE A 514 21.27 3.71 24.55
C PHE A 514 21.49 4.56 23.29
N TYR A 515 20.43 5.18 22.75
CA TYR A 515 20.51 5.89 21.48
C TYR A 515 21.32 7.20 21.56
N LEU A 516 21.02 8.06 22.52
CA LEU A 516 21.74 9.33 22.66
C LEU A 516 23.25 9.15 22.90
N PRO A 517 23.69 8.24 23.82
CA PRO A 517 25.13 7.99 23.98
C PRO A 517 25.77 7.39 22.74
N MET A 518 25.06 6.53 22.00
CA MET A 518 25.55 5.97 20.74
C MET A 518 25.81 7.07 19.70
N VAL A 519 24.86 7.99 19.52
CA VAL A 519 25.01 9.13 18.58
C VAL A 519 26.14 10.05 19.01
N ALA A 520 26.30 10.33 20.31
CA ALA A 520 27.39 11.12 20.83
C ALA A 520 28.75 10.49 20.51
N LEU A 521 28.91 9.18 20.78
CA LEU A 521 30.14 8.44 20.44
C LEU A 521 30.41 8.40 18.93
N LEU A 522 29.38 8.23 18.10
CA LEU A 522 29.53 8.26 16.65
C LEU A 522 30.04 9.62 16.18
N ASN A 523 29.50 10.71 16.73
CA ASN A 523 29.97 12.06 16.41
C ASN A 523 31.40 12.30 16.85
N GLU A 524 31.84 11.79 18.01
CA GLU A 524 33.23 11.84 18.47
C GLU A 524 34.16 11.05 17.52
N ILE A 525 33.76 9.84 17.13
CA ILE A 525 34.53 8.99 16.20
C ILE A 525 34.65 9.66 14.82
N LEU A 526 33.56 10.23 14.29
CA LEU A 526 33.53 10.86 12.97
C LEU A 526 34.04 12.29 12.98
N GLY A 527 33.91 13.01 14.10
CA GLY A 527 34.32 14.41 14.28
C GLY A 527 35.76 14.58 14.71
N GLY A 528 36.45 13.53 15.17
CA GLY A 528 37.80 13.57 15.70
C GLY A 528 38.93 13.95 14.71
N GLY A 529 38.59 14.35 13.48
CA GLY A 529 39.57 14.78 12.46
C GLY A 529 39.56 16.26 12.09
N ARG A 530 38.73 17.12 12.71
CA ARG A 530 38.74 18.58 12.42
C ARG A 530 38.54 19.37 13.71
N GLY A 531 39.55 20.12 14.08
CA GLY A 531 39.47 21.12 15.14
C GLY A 531 38.33 22.11 14.85
N VAL A 532 37.39 22.19 15.77
CA VAL A 532 36.19 23.02 15.65
C VAL A 532 36.58 24.46 15.99
N GLY A 533 36.66 25.31 14.96
CA GLY A 533 36.42 26.73 15.11
C GLY A 533 34.90 26.93 15.22
N GLU A 534 34.45 27.54 16.30
CA GLU A 534 33.09 28.04 16.44
C GLU A 534 32.76 29.00 15.28
N GLY A 535 31.81 28.64 14.45
CA GLY A 535 31.31 29.55 13.43
C GLY A 535 30.52 28.83 12.35
N ALA A 536 29.24 29.13 12.30
CA ALA A 536 28.33 29.00 11.16
C ALA A 536 27.91 27.56 10.74
N PHE A 537 26.75 27.14 11.20
CA PHE A 537 25.93 26.14 10.51
C PHE A 537 25.40 26.73 9.20
N GLY A 538 26.23 26.63 8.15
CA GLY A 538 25.79 26.78 6.78
C GLY A 538 25.29 25.44 6.29
N SER A 539 24.14 25.43 5.64
CA SER A 539 23.55 24.24 5.00
C SER A 539 24.57 23.55 4.11
N PRO A 540 24.81 22.23 4.26
CA PRO A 540 25.64 21.51 3.30
C PRO A 540 24.89 21.39 1.97
N GLY A 541 25.47 21.96 0.93
CA GLY A 541 25.07 21.71 -0.45
C GLY A 541 25.14 20.21 -0.75
N SER A 542 24.09 19.67 -1.30
CA SER A 542 23.99 18.27 -1.73
C SER A 542 25.13 17.93 -2.69
N PRO A 543 25.91 16.87 -2.45
CA PRO A 543 26.72 16.30 -3.52
C PRO A 543 25.79 15.65 -4.56
N ALA A 544 26.11 15.91 -5.83
CA ALA A 544 25.46 15.27 -6.97
C ALA A 544 25.67 13.76 -6.88
N PHE A 545 24.63 13.02 -6.52
CA PHE A 545 24.57 11.57 -6.67
C PHE A 545 24.00 11.25 -8.05
N GLY A 546 24.79 10.50 -8.81
CA GLY A 546 24.39 9.91 -10.07
C GLY A 546 23.12 9.08 -9.93
N SER A 547 22.36 9.01 -10.98
CA SER A 547 21.10 8.31 -11.16
C SER A 547 21.09 6.92 -10.53
N MET A 548 20.42 6.77 -9.40
CA MET A 548 19.97 5.46 -8.91
C MET A 548 18.54 5.23 -9.37
N GLY A 549 18.34 4.14 -10.08
CA GLY A 549 17.02 3.67 -10.55
C GLY A 549 16.05 3.36 -9.41
N PRO A 550 14.77 3.15 -9.72
CA PRO A 550 13.70 3.02 -8.73
C PRO A 550 13.91 1.81 -7.81
N MET A 551 13.87 2.06 -6.51
CA MET A 551 13.92 1.00 -5.51
C MET A 551 12.64 0.15 -5.54
N SER A 552 12.82 -1.15 -5.65
CA SER A 552 11.77 -2.16 -5.53
C SER A 552 11.09 -2.15 -4.15
N PRO A 553 9.83 -2.62 -4.03
CA PRO A 553 9.13 -2.70 -2.76
C PRO A 553 9.89 -3.61 -1.79
N ILE A 554 9.97 -3.18 -0.54
CA ILE A 554 10.63 -3.90 0.54
C ILE A 554 9.89 -5.23 0.77
N VAL A 555 10.52 -6.32 0.35
CA VAL A 555 10.18 -7.68 0.78
C VAL A 555 10.66 -7.80 2.23
N PRO A 556 9.87 -8.34 3.18
CA PRO A 556 10.35 -8.58 4.53
C PRO A 556 11.53 -9.54 4.47
N MET A 557 12.67 -9.10 4.97
CA MET A 557 13.88 -9.92 5.06
C MET A 557 13.65 -11.05 6.07
N SER A 558 13.79 -12.27 5.62
CA SER A 558 13.94 -13.45 6.47
C SER A 558 15.17 -13.30 7.36
N PRO A 559 15.19 -13.88 8.57
CA PRO A 559 16.34 -13.80 9.47
C PRO A 559 17.55 -14.42 8.80
N VAL A 560 18.60 -13.63 8.64
CA VAL A 560 19.90 -14.07 8.12
C VAL A 560 20.59 -14.90 9.19
N SER A 561 20.94 -16.13 8.85
CA SER A 561 21.81 -16.98 9.65
C SER A 561 23.17 -16.31 9.87
N PRO A 562 23.80 -16.45 11.06
CA PRO A 562 25.10 -15.88 11.31
C PRO A 562 26.19 -16.70 10.59
N GLY A 563 26.81 -16.09 9.63
CA GLY A 563 27.99 -16.66 9.00
C GLY A 563 28.22 -16.18 7.58
N THR A 564 28.80 -15.01 7.44
CA THR A 564 29.87 -14.68 6.45
C THR A 564 30.33 -13.25 6.73
N SER A 565 31.54 -13.13 7.22
CA SER A 565 32.27 -11.88 7.34
C SER A 565 32.60 -11.33 5.97
N ASN A 566 31.91 -10.28 5.53
CA ASN A 566 32.38 -9.46 4.42
C ASN A 566 33.39 -8.46 4.98
N GLY A 567 34.66 -8.71 4.65
CA GLY A 567 35.78 -7.86 5.04
C GLY A 567 35.63 -6.45 4.49
N TYR A 568 35.49 -5.49 5.40
CA TYR A 568 35.80 -4.10 5.11
C TYR A 568 37.32 -3.94 5.09
N THR A 569 37.85 -3.56 3.95
CA THR A 569 39.25 -3.24 3.80
C THR A 569 39.54 -1.96 4.56
N TYR A 570 40.16 -2.07 5.74
CA TYR A 570 40.64 -0.95 6.51
C TYR A 570 41.86 -0.34 5.83
N MET A 571 41.75 0.89 5.35
CA MET A 571 42.92 1.73 5.07
C MET A 571 43.50 2.20 6.41
N GLY A 572 44.76 1.89 6.61
CA GLY A 572 45.49 2.08 7.86
C GLY A 572 45.57 3.52 8.36
N TRP A 573 45.20 3.70 9.60
CA TRP A 573 45.55 4.86 10.42
C TRP A 573 46.42 4.39 11.58
N GLY A 574 47.65 4.80 11.54
CA GLY A 574 48.61 4.48 12.59
C GLY A 574 48.34 5.21 13.89
N ALA A 575 48.58 4.54 14.99
CA ALA A 575 48.86 5.02 16.33
C ALA A 575 47.79 5.84 17.08
N GLN A 576 46.56 5.25 17.23
CA GLN A 576 45.64 5.52 18.36
C GLN A 576 44.70 4.31 18.56
N GLY A 577 45.17 3.09 18.33
CA GLY A 577 44.36 1.89 18.04
C GLY A 577 43.53 1.33 19.21
N THR A 578 43.84 1.58 20.45
CA THR A 578 43.13 0.94 21.58
C THR A 578 41.83 1.67 21.96
N ASN A 579 41.82 3.00 21.96
CA ASN A 579 40.62 3.76 22.31
C ASN A 579 39.52 3.71 21.21
N MET A 580 39.90 3.55 19.95
CA MET A 580 38.97 3.55 18.84
C MET A 580 38.22 2.20 18.73
N SER A 581 38.92 1.10 19.00
CA SER A 581 38.32 -0.24 19.04
C SER A 581 37.26 -0.35 20.13
N ASP A 582 37.56 0.18 21.32
CA ASP A 582 36.64 0.16 22.46
C ASP A 582 35.43 1.07 22.21
N ALA A 583 35.62 2.22 21.57
CA ALA A 583 34.54 3.14 21.21
C ALA A 583 33.61 2.50 20.16
N VAL A 584 34.15 1.82 19.14
CA VAL A 584 33.37 1.12 18.13
C VAL A 584 32.60 -0.06 18.74
N ALA A 585 33.25 -0.86 19.62
CA ALA A 585 32.58 -1.95 20.33
C ALA A 585 31.42 -1.43 21.20
N LYS A 586 31.59 -0.28 21.86
CA LYS A 586 30.56 0.35 22.66
C LYS A 586 29.39 0.86 21.79
N VAL A 587 29.66 1.42 20.60
CA VAL A 587 28.62 1.83 19.64
C VAL A 587 27.80 0.61 19.20
N ILE A 588 28.46 -0.50 18.84
CA ILE A 588 27.77 -1.73 18.43
C ILE A 588 26.89 -2.25 19.56
N HIS A 589 27.39 -2.28 20.79
CA HIS A 589 26.61 -2.73 21.94
C HIS A 589 25.37 -1.84 22.15
N LEU A 590 25.54 -0.52 22.14
CA LEU A 590 24.44 0.44 22.32
C LEU A 590 23.41 0.32 21.19
N GLU A 591 23.85 0.08 19.96
CA GLU A 591 22.96 -0.16 18.81
C GLU A 591 22.16 -1.45 18.96
N GLN A 592 22.79 -2.53 19.41
CA GLN A 592 22.10 -3.80 19.68
C GLN A 592 21.03 -3.66 20.76
N GLU A 593 21.34 -2.94 21.85
CA GLU A 593 20.35 -2.68 22.90
C GLU A 593 19.21 -1.78 22.42
N TRP A 594 19.50 -0.77 21.60
CA TRP A 594 18.48 0.10 21.04
C TRP A 594 17.58 -0.62 20.03
N THR A 595 18.14 -1.50 19.19
CA THR A 595 17.40 -2.24 18.15
C THR A 595 16.24 -3.08 18.70
N ARG A 596 16.28 -3.43 20.01
CA ARG A 596 15.17 -4.14 20.67
C ARG A 596 13.89 -3.30 20.79
N PHE A 597 13.98 -2.00 20.58
CA PHE A 597 12.90 -1.03 20.69
C PHE A 597 12.50 -0.40 19.35
N GLU A 598 13.16 -0.77 18.26
CA GLU A 598 12.87 -0.31 16.89
C GLU A 598 12.02 -1.31 16.13
#